data_f615019dc0a7f7e08b688f3dd2ae947a
#
_entry.id   f615019dc0a7f7e08b688f3dd2ae947a
#
_cell.length_a   1.000
_cell.length_b   1.000
_cell.length_c   1.000
_cell.angle_alpha   90.00
_cell.angle_beta   90.00
_cell.angle_gamma   90.00
#
_symmetry.space_group_name_H-M   'P 1'
#
loop_
_entity.id
_entity.type
_entity.pdbx_description
1 polymer ?
#
loop_
_entity_poly.entity_id
_entity_poly.type
_entity_poly.pdbx_seq_one_letter_code
_entity_poly.pdbx_strand_id
1 'polypeptide(L)'
;DRMVADTAPRLFAIAQQYGTTFDGEIIAWGLKFRGRRPRCEIVSPHYPLRMSLEKPETALHLLSLNPDFTPHLIWHTPHRR
;
A
#
# COMPACT_ATOMS: atom_id res chain seq x y z
N ASP A 1 7.07 -15.35 18.56
CA ASP A 1 6.06 -16.41 18.41
C ASP A 1 5.76 -16.65 16.95
N ARG A 2 5.78 -17.91 16.55
CA ARG A 2 5.51 -18.34 15.18
C ARG A 2 4.16 -17.88 14.66
N MET A 3 3.14 -17.98 15.51
CA MET A 3 1.79 -17.60 15.13
C MET A 3 1.73 -16.12 14.72
N VAL A 4 2.40 -15.27 15.47
CA VAL A 4 2.46 -13.85 15.14
C VAL A 4 3.18 -13.63 13.81
N ALA A 5 4.33 -14.28 13.61
CA ALA A 5 5.11 -14.14 12.37
C ALA A 5 4.33 -14.65 11.17
N ASP A 6 3.63 -15.79 11.31
CA ASP A 6 2.93 -16.43 10.21
C ASP A 6 1.66 -15.68 9.80
N THR A 7 1.06 -14.94 10.73
CA THR A 7 -0.20 -14.23 10.48
C THR A 7 -0.02 -12.73 10.34
N ALA A 8 1.20 -12.24 10.53
CA ALA A 8 1.46 -10.81 10.42
C ALA A 8 1.18 -10.30 9.01
N PRO A 9 0.47 -9.19 8.87
CA PRO A 9 0.23 -8.61 7.56
C PRO A 9 1.52 -8.02 7.00
N ARG A 10 1.59 -7.92 5.67
CA ARG A 10 2.69 -7.23 5.00
C ARG A 10 2.35 -5.77 4.85
N LEU A 11 3.31 -4.94 5.19
CA LEU A 11 3.18 -3.48 5.06
C LEU A 11 3.61 -3.05 3.66
N PHE A 12 2.86 -2.15 3.07
CA PHE A 12 3.23 -1.52 1.81
C PHE A 12 2.88 -0.04 1.83
N ALA A 13 3.46 0.69 0.91
CA ALA A 13 3.15 2.10 0.72
C ALA A 13 2.72 2.33 -0.71
N ILE A 14 1.88 3.34 -0.91
CA ILE A 14 1.56 3.84 -2.24
C ILE A 14 2.20 5.20 -2.35
N ALA A 15 3.13 5.35 -3.30
CA ALA A 15 3.86 6.57 -3.52
C ALA A 15 3.39 7.23 -4.80
N GLN A 16 3.36 8.55 -4.79
CA GLN A 16 3.08 9.35 -5.97
C GLN A 16 4.39 9.79 -6.59
N GLN A 17 4.59 9.48 -7.86
CA GLN A 17 5.74 9.94 -8.61
C GLN A 17 5.43 11.27 -9.27
N TYR A 18 6.39 12.20 -9.20
CA TYR A 18 6.31 13.47 -9.88
C TYR A 18 7.35 13.52 -11.01
N GLY A 19 6.85 13.67 -12.24
CA GLY A 19 7.73 13.71 -13.40
C GLY A 19 8.46 12.39 -13.62
N THR A 20 9.73 12.48 -13.98
CA THR A 20 10.57 11.31 -14.27
C THR A 20 11.50 10.93 -13.11
N THR A 21 11.41 11.65 -12.00
CA THR A 21 12.26 11.40 -10.83
C THR A 21 11.49 10.58 -9.80
N PHE A 22 12.24 9.88 -8.93
CA PHE A 22 11.64 9.11 -7.83
C PHE A 22 11.36 9.98 -6.60
N ASP A 23 11.43 11.28 -6.73
CA ASP A 23 11.09 12.21 -5.65
C ASP A 23 9.57 12.28 -5.52
N GLY A 24 8.99 11.20 -5.00
CA GLY A 24 7.57 11.12 -4.78
C GLY A 24 7.25 11.31 -3.32
N GLU A 25 5.97 11.40 -3.02
CA GLU A 25 5.53 11.38 -1.64
C GLU A 25 4.68 10.14 -1.37
N ILE A 26 4.72 9.69 -0.13
CA ILE A 26 3.88 8.59 0.31
C ILE A 26 2.46 9.13 0.50
N ILE A 27 1.54 8.65 -0.34
CA ILE A 27 0.15 9.11 -0.27
C ILE A 27 -0.72 8.19 0.56
N ALA A 28 -0.31 6.94 0.77
CA ALA A 28 -1.07 6.01 1.59
C ALA A 28 -0.18 4.87 2.08
N TRP A 29 -0.57 4.30 3.22
CA TRP A 29 0.02 3.09 3.78
C TRP A 29 -1.03 1.99 3.78
N GLY A 30 -0.59 0.76 3.56
CA GLY A 30 -1.50 -0.37 3.55
C GLY A 30 -0.94 -1.60 4.23
N LEU A 31 -1.85 -2.46 4.66
CA LEU A 31 -1.54 -3.75 5.24
C LEU A 31 -2.21 -4.83 4.41
N LYS A 32 -1.42 -5.77 3.91
CA LYS A 32 -1.91 -6.92 3.17
C LYS A 32 -2.03 -8.09 4.13
N PHE A 33 -3.25 -8.51 4.40
CA PHE A 33 -3.52 -9.62 5.30
C PHE A 33 -3.48 -10.94 4.54
N ARG A 34 -2.90 -11.94 5.18
CA ARG A 34 -2.88 -13.32 4.68
C ARG A 34 -4.07 -14.08 5.23
N GLY A 35 -4.44 -15.14 4.56
CA GLY A 35 -5.49 -16.02 5.05
C GLY A 35 -6.44 -16.44 3.95
N ARG A 36 -7.54 -17.04 4.35
CA ARG A 36 -8.54 -17.56 3.42
C ARG A 36 -9.24 -16.48 2.62
N ARG A 37 -9.35 -15.30 3.20
CA ARG A 37 -9.93 -14.15 2.54
C ARG A 37 -8.88 -13.07 2.44
N PRO A 38 -8.18 -13.00 1.30
CA PRO A 38 -7.20 -11.95 1.10
C PRO A 38 -7.86 -10.59 1.19
N ARG A 39 -7.23 -9.70 1.95
CA ARG A 39 -7.75 -8.36 2.18
C ARG A 39 -6.60 -7.42 2.43
N CYS A 40 -6.74 -6.19 1.98
CA CYS A 40 -5.82 -5.14 2.37
C CYS A 40 -6.59 -3.93 2.88
N GLU A 41 -6.01 -3.29 3.89
CA GLU A 41 -6.51 -2.07 4.48
C GLU A 41 -5.55 -0.95 4.15
N ILE A 42 -6.08 0.16 3.63
CA ILE A 42 -5.28 1.27 3.14
C ILE A 42 -5.74 2.55 3.82
N VAL A 43 -4.78 3.30 4.35
CA VAL A 43 -5.05 4.55 5.07
C VAL A 43 -4.11 5.62 4.54
N SER A 44 -4.66 6.80 4.26
CA SER A 44 -3.84 7.95 3.90
C SER A 44 -3.45 8.73 5.15
N PRO A 45 -2.17 9.13 5.27
CA PRO A 45 -1.75 9.98 6.39
C PRO A 45 -2.20 11.44 6.24
N HIS A 46 -2.53 11.86 5.02
CA HIS A 46 -2.82 13.27 4.73
C HIS A 46 -4.28 13.56 4.42
N TYR A 47 -5.04 12.53 4.08
CA TYR A 47 -6.44 12.67 3.68
C TYR A 47 -7.30 11.72 4.50
N PRO A 48 -8.57 12.04 4.71
CA PRO A 48 -9.47 11.12 5.40
C PRO A 48 -9.87 9.95 4.48
N LEU A 49 -8.88 9.27 3.94
CA LEU A 49 -9.06 8.18 3.01
C LEU A 49 -8.79 6.86 3.70
N ARG A 50 -9.74 5.95 3.61
CA ARG A 50 -9.61 4.60 4.12
C ARG A 50 -10.28 3.65 3.15
N MET A 51 -9.53 2.64 2.70
CA MET A 51 -10.05 1.66 1.76
C MET A 51 -9.83 0.25 2.29
N SER A 52 -10.81 -0.61 2.04
CA SER A 52 -10.72 -2.02 2.34
C SER A 52 -10.93 -2.76 1.03
N LEU A 53 -9.89 -3.45 0.55
CA LEU A 53 -9.88 -4.07 -0.77
C LEU A 53 -9.31 -5.47 -0.70
N GLU A 54 -9.58 -6.29 -1.72
CA GLU A 54 -8.99 -7.61 -1.79
C GLU A 54 -7.53 -7.57 -2.21
N LYS A 55 -7.18 -6.67 -3.14
CA LYS A 55 -5.84 -6.59 -3.72
C LYS A 55 -5.32 -5.16 -3.68
N PRO A 56 -4.02 -4.98 -3.36
CA PRO A 56 -3.44 -3.64 -3.39
C PRO A 56 -3.48 -2.99 -4.77
N GLU A 57 -3.39 -3.79 -5.82
CA GLU A 57 -3.42 -3.30 -7.21
C GLU A 57 -4.72 -2.58 -7.53
N THR A 58 -5.81 -2.97 -6.89
CA THR A 58 -7.10 -2.29 -7.07
C THR A 58 -7.01 -0.84 -6.61
N ALA A 59 -6.29 -0.59 -5.51
CA ALA A 59 -6.07 0.79 -5.05
C ALA A 59 -5.29 1.60 -6.06
N LEU A 60 -4.24 1.00 -6.66
CA LEU A 60 -3.47 1.68 -7.71
C LEU A 60 -4.37 2.05 -8.87
N HIS A 61 -5.23 1.13 -9.29
CA HIS A 61 -6.14 1.38 -10.39
C HIS A 61 -7.10 2.53 -10.08
N LEU A 62 -7.69 2.52 -8.88
CA LEU A 62 -8.62 3.57 -8.48
C LEU A 62 -7.95 4.94 -8.41
N LEU A 63 -6.73 4.98 -7.87
CA LEU A 63 -5.98 6.24 -7.79
C LEU A 63 -5.53 6.72 -9.17
N SER A 64 -5.23 5.80 -10.08
CA SER A 64 -4.78 6.15 -11.42
C SER A 64 -5.90 6.70 -12.31
N LEU A 65 -7.17 6.60 -11.88
CA LEU A 65 -8.28 7.21 -12.58
C LEU A 65 -8.17 8.73 -12.62
N ASN A 66 -7.49 9.30 -11.64
CA ASN A 66 -7.12 10.71 -11.68
C ASN A 66 -5.85 10.85 -12.53
N PRO A 67 -5.90 11.54 -13.69
CA PRO A 67 -4.74 11.63 -14.58
C PRO A 67 -3.55 12.37 -13.98
N ASP A 68 -3.78 13.11 -12.88
CA ASP A 68 -2.69 13.80 -12.19
C ASP A 68 -1.89 12.88 -11.27
N PHE A 69 -2.36 11.65 -11.05
CA PHE A 69 -1.69 10.70 -10.19
C PHE A 69 -0.95 9.62 -10.99
N THR A 70 0.27 9.33 -10.56
CA THR A 70 1.04 8.19 -11.05
C THR A 70 1.44 7.36 -9.83
N PRO A 71 0.50 6.54 -9.31
CA PRO A 71 0.77 5.80 -8.08
C PRO A 71 1.65 4.58 -8.31
N HIS A 72 2.52 4.30 -7.35
CA HIS A 72 3.40 3.13 -7.34
C HIS A 72 3.26 2.38 -6.03
N LEU A 73 3.24 1.07 -6.12
CA LEU A 73 3.19 0.19 -4.95
C LEU A 73 4.60 -0.14 -4.52
N ILE A 74 4.91 0.07 -3.25
CA ILE A 74 6.23 -0.23 -2.68
C ILE A 74 6.03 -1.11 -1.45
N TRP A 75 6.54 -2.34 -1.51
CA TRP A 75 6.48 -3.25 -0.39
C TRP A 75 7.57 -2.92 0.62
N HIS A 76 7.17 -2.87 1.89
CA HIS A 76 8.13 -2.71 2.97
C HIS A 76 8.85 -4.04 3.20
N THR A 77 10.18 -3.99 3.17
CA THR A 77 11.01 -5.15 3.48
C THR A 77 11.78 -4.83 4.76
N PRO A 78 11.53 -5.58 5.84
CA PRO A 78 12.24 -5.35 7.08
C PRO A 78 13.75 -5.54 6.88
N HIS A 79 14.53 -4.66 7.50
CA HIS A 79 15.98 -4.80 7.52
C HIS A 79 16.36 -6.03 8.33
N ARG A 80 17.17 -6.87 7.72
CA ARG A 80 17.80 -7.98 8.44
C ARG A 80 19.27 -7.68 8.61
N ARG A 81 19.73 -7.89 9.80
CA ARG A 81 21.16 -7.82 10.09
C ARG A 81 21.75 -9.20 10.20
#